data_b58d888492b628ddc1fa3180d5b38d59
#
_entry.id   b58d888492b628ddc1fa3180d5b38d59
#
_cell.length_a   1.000
_cell.length_b   1.000
_cell.length_c   1.000
_cell.angle_alpha   90.00
_cell.angle_beta   90.00
_cell.angle_gamma   90.00
#
_symmetry.space_group_name_H-M   'P 1'
#
loop_
_entity.id
_entity.type
_entity.pdbx_description
1 polymer ?
#
loop_
_entity_poly.entity_id
_entity_poly.type
_entity_poly.pdbx_seq_one_letter_code
_entity_poly.pdbx_strand_id
1 'polypeptide(L)'
;MKMPEHQTHLIRGVATSGGVAMGHVHLLRHHPRHIAFTEAADPEAELRRAEQARDKARRELQDLGETSSREIGPECGQIFLIHQMMLDDRDYWDSVVRVIRARRACAEYAVQQATRQFTAMFSGMEDTYMRARMADVQDIGNRLLRALNQTQASFPPFPEKGGVAAARYFLPSQVLELCAQGVQGFLAQEGSRSSHAAILMRMLGVPAVSALGASFSRLFNGCTVIADGFTGDVLLDPDDASRETYGAFLRAEKGERELVGQLSGLPSQTRGGRRVAILAGIWRPSGLDL
;
A
#
# COMPACT_ATOMS: atom_id res chain seq x y z
N MET A 1 39.32 11.74 20.30
CA MET A 1 39.04 10.97 19.07
C MET A 1 37.72 11.54 18.54
N LYS A 2 37.77 12.42 17.49
CA LYS A 2 36.55 12.95 16.89
C LYS A 2 35.78 11.79 16.27
N MET A 3 34.52 11.59 16.67
CA MET A 3 33.62 10.68 15.96
C MET A 3 33.53 11.19 14.51
N PRO A 4 33.46 10.30 13.50
CA PRO A 4 33.24 10.75 12.13
C PRO A 4 31.94 11.54 12.06
N GLU A 5 31.99 12.70 11.44
CA GLU A 5 30.83 13.52 11.13
C GLU A 5 29.83 12.64 10.38
N HIS A 6 28.65 12.41 10.95
CA HIS A 6 27.56 11.74 10.27
C HIS A 6 27.18 12.59 9.06
N GLN A 7 27.58 12.11 7.90
CA GLN A 7 27.30 12.80 6.64
C GLN A 7 25.89 12.43 6.21
N THR A 8 24.95 13.37 6.28
CA THR A 8 23.58 13.22 5.77
C THR A 8 23.64 12.90 4.27
N HIS A 9 23.03 11.81 3.86
CA HIS A 9 22.93 11.45 2.45
C HIS A 9 21.54 11.72 1.93
N LEU A 10 21.45 12.61 0.94
CA LEU A 10 20.19 12.87 0.24
C LEU A 10 20.01 11.89 -0.92
N ILE A 11 18.86 11.24 -0.97
CA ILE A 11 18.38 10.49 -2.13
C ILE A 11 17.03 11.07 -2.57
N ARG A 12 16.69 10.92 -3.85
CA ARG A 12 15.48 11.51 -4.43
C ARG A 12 14.62 10.46 -5.10
N GLY A 13 13.33 10.61 -4.89
CA GLY A 13 12.29 9.85 -5.55
C GLY A 13 11.16 10.74 -6.03
N VAL A 14 10.01 10.15 -6.24
CA VAL A 14 8.77 10.85 -6.61
C VAL A 14 7.94 11.09 -5.36
N ALA A 15 7.59 12.35 -5.09
CA ALA A 15 6.62 12.73 -4.08
C ALA A 15 5.28 12.04 -4.36
N THR A 16 4.87 11.09 -3.52
CA THR A 16 3.72 10.22 -3.77
C THR A 16 2.54 10.55 -2.86
N SER A 17 2.81 10.78 -1.59
CA SER A 17 1.83 11.24 -0.59
C SER A 17 2.49 12.30 0.28
N GLY A 18 1.84 13.46 0.44
CA GLY A 18 2.38 14.58 1.20
C GLY A 18 2.54 14.29 2.68
N GLY A 19 3.34 15.10 3.36
CA GLY A 19 3.71 14.98 4.77
C GLY A 19 5.18 14.62 4.96
N VAL A 20 5.61 14.60 6.21
CA VAL A 20 6.97 14.23 6.61
C VAL A 20 6.92 13.03 7.55
N ALA A 21 7.75 12.03 7.30
CA ALA A 21 7.96 10.91 8.20
C ALA A 21 9.42 10.87 8.66
N MET A 22 9.63 10.70 9.96
CA MET A 22 10.96 10.55 10.55
C MET A 22 10.97 9.31 11.44
N GLY A 23 11.86 8.36 11.16
CA GLY A 23 11.93 7.11 11.90
C GLY A 23 12.98 6.16 11.37
N HIS A 24 12.98 4.93 11.92
CA HIS A 24 13.86 3.86 11.43
C HIS A 24 13.22 3.12 10.24
N VAL A 25 14.06 2.79 9.28
CA VAL A 25 13.63 2.02 8.10
C VAL A 25 13.50 0.54 8.45
N HIS A 26 12.39 -0.03 8.01
CA HIS A 26 12.16 -1.47 8.01
C HIS A 26 11.95 -1.96 6.58
N LEU A 27 12.92 -2.75 6.08
CA LEU A 27 12.87 -3.32 4.74
C LEU A 27 11.90 -4.49 4.72
N LEU A 28 10.85 -4.35 3.94
CA LEU A 28 9.88 -5.41 3.70
C LEU A 28 10.30 -6.17 2.44
N ARG A 29 10.63 -7.44 2.60
CA ARG A 29 10.99 -8.28 1.48
C ARG A 29 9.75 -9.00 0.97
N HIS A 30 9.40 -8.74 -0.27
CA HIS A 30 8.49 -9.63 -1.00
C HIS A 30 9.25 -10.92 -1.33
N HIS A 31 9.21 -11.89 -0.41
CA HIS A 31 9.66 -13.22 -0.75
C HIS A 31 8.51 -13.90 -1.50
N PRO A 32 8.60 -14.08 -2.83
CA PRO A 32 7.68 -14.97 -3.51
C PRO A 32 7.89 -16.34 -2.90
N ARG A 33 6.91 -16.81 -2.11
CA ARG A 33 6.94 -18.20 -1.64
C ARG A 33 7.03 -19.07 -2.89
N HIS A 34 8.15 -19.76 -3.05
CA HIS A 34 8.27 -20.73 -4.12
C HIS A 34 7.38 -21.92 -3.75
N ILE A 35 6.26 -22.03 -4.46
CA ILE A 35 5.38 -23.20 -4.33
C ILE A 35 5.94 -24.24 -5.28
N ALA A 36 6.42 -25.36 -4.70
CA ALA A 36 6.92 -26.48 -5.48
C ALA A 36 5.75 -27.09 -6.28
N PHE A 37 6.05 -27.58 -7.45
CA PHE A 37 5.10 -28.37 -8.22
C PHE A 37 4.75 -29.64 -7.42
N THR A 38 3.45 -29.87 -7.28
CA THR A 38 2.93 -31.12 -6.70
C THR A 38 1.88 -31.64 -7.66
N GLU A 39 2.03 -32.91 -8.07
CA GLU A 39 1.07 -33.57 -8.93
C GLU A 39 -0.22 -33.87 -8.15
N ALA A 40 -1.35 -33.45 -8.71
CA ALA A 40 -2.67 -33.71 -8.14
C ALA A 40 -3.17 -35.09 -8.56
N ALA A 41 -3.59 -35.88 -7.57
CA ALA A 41 -4.24 -37.17 -7.84
C ALA A 41 -5.59 -36.97 -8.57
N ASP A 42 -6.37 -35.94 -8.17
CA ASP A 42 -7.63 -35.56 -8.78
C ASP A 42 -7.61 -34.06 -9.14
N PRO A 43 -7.35 -33.72 -10.43
CA PRO A 43 -7.37 -32.32 -10.90
C PRO A 43 -8.72 -31.60 -10.70
N GLU A 44 -9.83 -32.33 -10.78
CA GLU A 44 -11.15 -31.72 -10.57
C GLU A 44 -11.40 -31.39 -9.08
N ALA A 45 -10.83 -32.15 -8.15
CA ALA A 45 -10.84 -31.78 -6.74
C ALA A 45 -10.01 -30.51 -6.48
N GLU A 46 -8.84 -30.37 -7.13
CA GLU A 46 -8.02 -29.16 -7.03
C GLU A 46 -8.74 -27.95 -7.65
N LEU A 47 -9.46 -28.15 -8.75
CA LEU A 47 -10.28 -27.09 -9.34
C LEU A 47 -11.37 -26.62 -8.38
N ARG A 48 -12.10 -27.54 -7.75
CA ARG A 48 -13.11 -27.20 -6.73
C ARG A 48 -12.49 -26.44 -5.54
N ARG A 49 -11.29 -26.82 -5.09
CA ARG A 49 -10.55 -26.08 -4.05
C ARG A 49 -10.23 -24.65 -4.49
N ALA A 50 -9.75 -24.48 -5.72
CA ALA A 50 -9.44 -23.17 -6.28
C ALA A 50 -10.69 -22.29 -6.41
N GLU A 51 -11.83 -22.84 -6.84
CA GLU A 51 -13.12 -22.14 -6.92
C GLU A 51 -13.61 -21.69 -5.54
N GLN A 52 -13.54 -22.57 -4.53
CA GLN A 52 -13.89 -22.22 -3.15
C GLN A 52 -12.98 -21.12 -2.59
N ALA A 53 -11.69 -21.16 -2.90
CA ALA A 53 -10.75 -20.12 -2.51
C ALA A 53 -11.05 -18.79 -3.20
N ARG A 54 -11.44 -18.80 -4.48
CA ARG A 54 -11.88 -17.62 -5.21
C ARG A 54 -13.12 -16.99 -4.59
N ASP A 55 -14.13 -17.80 -4.27
CA ASP A 55 -15.34 -17.31 -3.63
C ASP A 55 -15.10 -16.74 -2.23
N LYS A 56 -14.18 -17.34 -1.49
CA LYS A 56 -13.72 -16.80 -0.20
C LYS A 56 -13.00 -15.47 -0.38
N ALA A 57 -12.04 -15.40 -1.30
CA ALA A 57 -11.29 -14.20 -1.60
C ALA A 57 -12.20 -13.04 -2.08
N ARG A 58 -13.24 -13.36 -2.86
CA ARG A 58 -14.24 -12.38 -3.31
C ARG A 58 -14.99 -11.77 -2.13
N ARG A 59 -15.49 -12.60 -1.19
CA ARG A 59 -16.17 -12.11 0.02
C ARG A 59 -15.25 -11.24 0.87
N GLU A 60 -14.01 -11.68 1.09
CA GLU A 60 -13.04 -10.87 1.83
C GLU A 60 -12.73 -9.52 1.18
N LEU A 61 -12.70 -9.45 -0.16
CA LEU A 61 -12.52 -8.18 -0.89
C LEU A 61 -13.77 -7.30 -0.80
N GLN A 62 -14.95 -7.88 -0.81
CA GLN A 62 -16.20 -7.15 -0.62
C GLN A 62 -16.24 -6.52 0.78
N ASP A 63 -16.02 -7.31 1.82
CA ASP A 63 -16.01 -6.85 3.22
C ASP A 63 -14.96 -5.73 3.42
N LEU A 64 -13.76 -5.91 2.83
CA LEU A 64 -12.69 -4.92 2.89
C LEU A 64 -13.07 -3.65 2.14
N GLY A 65 -13.71 -3.76 0.97
CA GLY A 65 -14.20 -2.63 0.19
C GLY A 65 -15.27 -1.84 0.93
N GLU A 66 -16.27 -2.50 1.52
CA GLU A 66 -17.32 -1.87 2.30
C GLU A 66 -16.78 -1.17 3.55
N THR A 67 -15.89 -1.84 4.29
CA THR A 67 -15.25 -1.27 5.47
C THR A 67 -14.38 -0.05 5.11
N SER A 68 -13.52 -0.19 4.09
CA SER A 68 -12.66 0.90 3.64
C SER A 68 -13.46 2.08 3.08
N SER A 69 -14.57 1.82 2.38
CA SER A 69 -15.45 2.87 1.87
C SER A 69 -16.08 3.68 3.00
N ARG A 70 -16.49 3.02 4.08
CA ARG A 70 -17.09 3.65 5.26
C ARG A 70 -16.09 4.41 6.12
N GLU A 71 -14.89 3.84 6.35
CA GLU A 71 -13.91 4.38 7.29
C GLU A 71 -12.95 5.39 6.67
N ILE A 72 -12.64 5.24 5.36
CA ILE A 72 -11.62 6.05 4.68
C ILE A 72 -12.27 6.90 3.59
N GLY A 73 -13.18 6.31 2.82
CA GLY A 73 -13.86 7.00 1.73
C GLY A 73 -14.21 6.10 0.54
N PRO A 74 -15.20 6.51 -0.29
CA PRO A 74 -15.74 5.68 -1.37
C PRO A 74 -14.69 5.29 -2.43
N GLU A 75 -13.69 6.15 -2.68
CA GLU A 75 -12.64 5.84 -3.63
C GLU A 75 -11.75 4.68 -3.15
N CYS A 76 -11.57 4.54 -1.82
CA CYS A 76 -10.85 3.40 -1.24
C CYS A 76 -11.61 2.08 -1.51
N GLY A 77 -12.93 2.08 -1.34
CA GLY A 77 -13.75 0.91 -1.66
C GLY A 77 -13.69 0.51 -3.12
N GLN A 78 -13.61 1.48 -4.04
CA GLN A 78 -13.48 1.21 -5.48
C GLN A 78 -12.22 0.43 -5.85
N ILE A 79 -11.11 0.61 -5.12
CA ILE A 79 -9.88 -0.16 -5.35
C ILE A 79 -10.15 -1.66 -5.16
N PHE A 80 -10.85 -2.03 -4.10
CA PHE A 80 -11.15 -3.44 -3.81
C PHE A 80 -12.24 -4.00 -4.70
N LEU A 81 -13.16 -3.17 -5.20
CA LEU A 81 -14.09 -3.56 -6.26
C LEU A 81 -13.34 -3.91 -7.56
N ILE A 82 -12.34 -3.13 -7.95
CA ILE A 82 -11.48 -3.45 -9.08
C ILE A 82 -10.73 -4.77 -8.85
N HIS A 83 -10.23 -5.01 -7.64
CA HIS A 83 -9.60 -6.30 -7.31
C HIS A 83 -10.58 -7.48 -7.43
N GLN A 84 -11.85 -7.31 -7.06
CA GLN A 84 -12.89 -8.33 -7.29
C GLN A 84 -13.07 -8.60 -8.79
N MET A 85 -13.17 -7.54 -9.62
CA MET A 85 -13.29 -7.68 -11.06
C MET A 85 -12.08 -8.40 -11.67
N MET A 86 -10.86 -8.10 -11.19
CA MET A 86 -9.64 -8.79 -11.63
C MET A 86 -9.61 -10.27 -11.19
N LEU A 87 -10.15 -10.58 -10.00
CA LEU A 87 -10.28 -11.94 -9.51
C LEU A 87 -11.24 -12.77 -10.35
N ASP A 88 -12.28 -12.12 -10.90
CA ASP A 88 -13.28 -12.72 -11.78
C ASP A 88 -12.91 -12.63 -13.27
N ASP A 89 -11.74 -12.08 -13.60
CA ASP A 89 -11.25 -11.98 -14.96
C ASP A 89 -11.11 -13.38 -15.58
N ARG A 90 -11.70 -13.53 -16.75
CA ARG A 90 -11.77 -14.81 -17.44
C ARG A 90 -10.40 -15.33 -17.85
N ASP A 91 -9.54 -14.48 -18.38
CA ASP A 91 -8.23 -14.90 -18.89
C ASP A 91 -7.33 -15.34 -17.74
N TYR A 92 -7.37 -14.62 -16.60
CA TYR A 92 -6.66 -15.01 -15.39
C TYR A 92 -7.16 -16.37 -14.89
N TRP A 93 -8.48 -16.55 -14.78
CA TRP A 93 -9.07 -17.78 -14.27
C TRP A 93 -8.84 -18.98 -15.20
N ASP A 94 -9.02 -18.80 -16.52
CA ASP A 94 -8.73 -19.83 -17.52
C ASP A 94 -7.25 -20.25 -17.49
N SER A 95 -6.33 -19.35 -17.15
CA SER A 95 -4.92 -19.70 -16.93
C SER A 95 -4.75 -20.63 -15.72
N VAL A 96 -5.42 -20.37 -14.59
CA VAL A 96 -5.41 -21.26 -13.41
C VAL A 96 -5.96 -22.64 -13.77
N VAL A 97 -7.15 -22.70 -14.40
CA VAL A 97 -7.81 -23.95 -14.80
C VAL A 97 -6.92 -24.77 -15.75
N ARG A 98 -6.31 -24.10 -16.73
CA ARG A 98 -5.41 -24.74 -17.70
C ARG A 98 -4.20 -25.38 -16.99
N VAL A 99 -3.58 -24.70 -16.03
CA VAL A 99 -2.43 -25.27 -15.31
C VAL A 99 -2.86 -26.48 -14.47
N ILE A 100 -4.00 -26.41 -13.78
CA ILE A 100 -4.52 -27.54 -13.01
C ILE A 100 -4.76 -28.76 -13.91
N ARG A 101 -5.53 -28.58 -14.99
CA ARG A 101 -5.93 -29.70 -15.87
C ARG A 101 -4.79 -30.23 -16.73
N ALA A 102 -4.06 -29.34 -17.43
CA ALA A 102 -3.04 -29.76 -18.37
C ALA A 102 -1.77 -30.31 -17.71
N ARG A 103 -1.42 -29.76 -16.54
CA ARG A 103 -0.23 -30.18 -15.80
C ARG A 103 -0.53 -31.09 -14.61
N ARG A 104 -1.81 -31.38 -14.34
CA ARG A 104 -2.25 -32.09 -13.13
C ARG A 104 -1.64 -31.48 -11.85
N ALA A 105 -1.60 -30.15 -11.78
CA ALA A 105 -0.94 -29.42 -10.70
C ALA A 105 -1.91 -29.14 -9.55
N CYS A 106 -1.38 -29.02 -8.32
CA CYS A 106 -2.16 -28.52 -7.19
C CYS A 106 -2.60 -27.07 -7.41
N ALA A 107 -3.69 -26.66 -6.78
CA ALA A 107 -4.30 -25.35 -6.91
C ALA A 107 -3.33 -24.20 -6.59
N GLU A 108 -2.52 -24.34 -5.54
CA GLU A 108 -1.54 -23.34 -5.11
C GLU A 108 -0.49 -23.07 -6.19
N TYR A 109 0.05 -24.13 -6.81
CA TYR A 109 1.00 -23.99 -7.90
C TYR A 109 0.36 -23.30 -9.12
N ALA A 110 -0.87 -23.70 -9.47
CA ALA A 110 -1.60 -23.12 -10.59
C ALA A 110 -1.86 -21.63 -10.40
N VAL A 111 -2.36 -21.21 -9.23
CA VAL A 111 -2.56 -19.80 -8.88
C VAL A 111 -1.24 -19.03 -8.94
N GLN A 112 -0.15 -19.59 -8.41
CA GLN A 112 1.15 -18.94 -8.46
C GLN A 112 1.64 -18.75 -9.91
N GLN A 113 1.47 -19.74 -10.77
CA GLN A 113 1.89 -19.65 -12.18
C GLN A 113 1.07 -18.61 -12.96
N ALA A 114 -0.26 -18.60 -12.78
CA ALA A 114 -1.13 -17.59 -13.36
C ALA A 114 -0.73 -16.18 -12.90
N THR A 115 -0.58 -16.00 -11.59
CA THR A 115 -0.16 -14.70 -11.01
C THR A 115 1.18 -14.25 -11.59
N ARG A 116 2.19 -15.13 -11.69
CA ARG A 116 3.49 -14.79 -12.29
C ARG A 116 3.38 -14.40 -13.75
N GLN A 117 2.58 -15.12 -14.53
CA GLN A 117 2.35 -14.85 -15.95
C GLN A 117 1.77 -13.44 -16.13
N PHE A 118 0.69 -13.13 -15.43
CA PHE A 118 0.02 -11.82 -15.53
C PHE A 118 0.88 -10.69 -14.96
N THR A 119 1.57 -10.92 -13.83
CA THR A 119 2.53 -9.97 -13.27
C THR A 119 3.64 -9.63 -14.26
N ALA A 120 4.21 -10.63 -14.94
CA ALA A 120 5.24 -10.43 -15.96
C ALA A 120 4.69 -9.65 -17.17
N MET A 121 3.47 -9.97 -17.61
CA MET A 121 2.80 -9.27 -18.71
C MET A 121 2.65 -7.78 -18.40
N PHE A 122 2.09 -7.43 -17.24
CA PHE A 122 1.91 -6.02 -16.86
C PHE A 122 3.23 -5.30 -16.61
N SER A 123 4.22 -5.96 -16.00
CA SER A 123 5.53 -5.35 -15.75
C SER A 123 6.30 -5.02 -17.03
N GLY A 124 6.04 -5.74 -18.12
CA GLY A 124 6.64 -5.51 -19.45
C GLY A 124 5.96 -4.41 -20.27
N MET A 125 4.87 -3.81 -19.80
CA MET A 125 4.17 -2.76 -20.54
C MET A 125 4.91 -1.42 -20.45
N GLU A 126 4.90 -0.66 -21.54
CA GLU A 126 5.51 0.68 -21.58
C GLU A 126 4.70 1.70 -20.79
N ASP A 127 3.37 1.59 -20.80
CA ASP A 127 2.46 2.46 -20.07
C ASP A 127 2.65 2.29 -18.55
N THR A 128 3.01 3.38 -17.89
CA THR A 128 3.27 3.41 -16.45
C THR A 128 2.03 3.08 -15.61
N TYR A 129 0.83 3.47 -16.08
CA TYR A 129 -0.43 3.15 -15.41
C TYR A 129 -0.72 1.66 -15.48
N MET A 130 -0.58 1.06 -16.67
CA MET A 130 -0.78 -0.39 -16.84
C MET A 130 0.28 -1.18 -16.08
N ARG A 131 1.54 -0.73 -16.09
CA ARG A 131 2.62 -1.37 -15.32
C ARG A 131 2.34 -1.38 -13.81
N ALA A 132 1.69 -0.34 -13.28
CA ALA A 132 1.31 -0.29 -11.87
C ALA A 132 0.30 -1.37 -11.47
N ARG A 133 -0.48 -1.93 -12.43
CA ARG A 133 -1.41 -3.04 -12.20
C ARG A 133 -0.74 -4.35 -11.80
N MET A 134 0.56 -4.47 -12.05
CA MET A 134 1.36 -5.61 -11.59
C MET A 134 1.19 -5.86 -10.08
N ALA A 135 1.17 -4.79 -9.27
CA ALA A 135 0.98 -4.89 -7.83
C ALA A 135 -0.43 -5.41 -7.47
N ASP A 136 -1.46 -4.98 -8.21
CA ASP A 136 -2.84 -5.43 -7.99
C ASP A 136 -2.98 -6.94 -8.29
N VAL A 137 -2.40 -7.41 -9.42
CA VAL A 137 -2.38 -8.85 -9.75
C VAL A 137 -1.66 -9.66 -8.67
N GLN A 138 -0.54 -9.14 -8.14
CA GLN A 138 0.18 -9.80 -7.06
C GLN A 138 -0.65 -9.86 -5.77
N ASP A 139 -1.43 -8.81 -5.48
CA ASP A 139 -2.29 -8.74 -4.29
C ASP A 139 -3.41 -9.79 -4.36
N ILE A 140 -4.13 -9.88 -5.49
CA ILE A 140 -5.18 -10.90 -5.65
C ILE A 140 -4.62 -12.31 -5.63
N GLY A 141 -3.47 -12.56 -6.26
CA GLY A 141 -2.79 -13.86 -6.23
C GLY A 141 -2.40 -14.28 -4.82
N ASN A 142 -1.83 -13.36 -4.03
CA ASN A 142 -1.50 -13.61 -2.62
C ASN A 142 -2.76 -13.90 -1.78
N ARG A 143 -3.87 -13.22 -2.07
CA ARG A 143 -5.15 -13.45 -1.39
C ARG A 143 -5.70 -14.83 -1.70
N LEU A 144 -5.67 -15.27 -2.97
CA LEU A 144 -6.06 -16.63 -3.37
C LEU A 144 -5.22 -17.68 -2.66
N LEU A 145 -3.90 -17.49 -2.62
CA LEU A 145 -3.01 -18.43 -1.92
C LEU A 145 -3.28 -18.51 -0.41
N ARG A 146 -3.63 -17.38 0.23
CA ARG A 146 -4.06 -17.38 1.64
C ARG A 146 -5.37 -18.13 1.82
N ALA A 147 -6.34 -17.92 0.94
CA ALA A 147 -7.62 -18.60 0.97
C ALA A 147 -7.48 -20.13 0.82
N LEU A 148 -6.59 -20.58 -0.09
CA LEU A 148 -6.25 -22.00 -0.29
C LEU A 148 -5.59 -22.62 0.95
N ASN A 149 -4.63 -21.91 1.54
CA ASN A 149 -3.88 -22.39 2.69
C ASN A 149 -4.59 -22.16 4.04
N GLN A 150 -5.78 -21.56 4.03
CA GLN A 150 -6.55 -21.20 5.23
C GLN A 150 -5.75 -20.35 6.24
N THR A 151 -4.80 -19.55 5.75
CA THR A 151 -3.98 -18.67 6.59
C THR A 151 -4.62 -17.28 6.71
N GLN A 152 -4.68 -16.75 7.93
CA GLN A 152 -5.25 -15.42 8.20
C GLN A 152 -4.20 -14.31 8.14
N ALA A 153 -2.95 -14.58 8.51
CA ALA A 153 -1.91 -13.55 8.54
C ALA A 153 -1.46 -13.17 7.14
N SER A 154 -1.64 -11.91 6.78
CA SER A 154 -1.23 -11.37 5.48
C SER A 154 0.25 -11.03 5.45
N PHE A 155 0.74 -10.32 6.46
CA PHE A 155 2.11 -9.87 6.58
C PHE A 155 2.61 -10.06 8.02
N PRO A 156 3.93 -10.24 8.24
CA PRO A 156 4.48 -10.27 9.59
C PRO A 156 4.21 -8.94 10.30
N PRO A 157 4.08 -8.94 11.63
CA PRO A 157 3.92 -7.72 12.40
C PRO A 157 5.03 -6.72 12.07
N PHE A 158 4.65 -5.44 11.94
CA PHE A 158 5.63 -4.39 11.74
C PHE A 158 6.43 -4.19 13.06
N PRO A 159 7.76 -4.18 12.99
CA PRO A 159 8.59 -4.30 14.20
C PRO A 159 8.46 -3.14 15.18
N GLU A 160 8.14 -1.94 14.71
CA GLU A 160 8.18 -0.72 15.52
C GLU A 160 7.05 0.24 15.14
N LYS A 161 6.28 0.71 16.13
CA LYS A 161 5.34 1.82 15.91
C LYS A 161 6.12 3.09 15.61
N GLY A 162 5.73 3.80 14.56
CA GLY A 162 6.41 5.03 14.16
C GLY A 162 7.59 4.82 13.20
N GLY A 163 7.85 3.60 12.77
CA GLY A 163 8.87 3.31 11.77
C GLY A 163 8.43 3.63 10.34
N VAL A 164 9.40 3.63 9.43
CA VAL A 164 9.22 3.86 8.01
C VAL A 164 9.35 2.53 7.25
N ALA A 165 8.29 2.13 6.57
CA ALA A 165 8.28 0.92 5.76
C ALA A 165 8.97 1.18 4.43
N ALA A 166 9.91 0.30 4.04
CA ALA A 166 10.58 0.39 2.75
C ALA A 166 10.46 -0.95 1.99
N ALA A 167 10.03 -0.89 0.73
CA ALA A 167 9.83 -2.07 -0.11
C ALA A 167 10.16 -1.76 -1.56
N ARG A 168 10.33 -2.82 -2.37
CA ARG A 168 10.44 -2.63 -3.81
C ARG A 168 9.21 -1.93 -4.38
N TYR A 169 8.02 -2.35 -3.99
CA TYR A 169 6.71 -1.75 -4.25
C TYR A 169 5.76 -2.15 -3.12
N PHE A 170 4.62 -1.48 -3.01
CA PHE A 170 3.60 -1.81 -2.02
C PHE A 170 2.34 -2.36 -2.69
N LEU A 171 1.74 -3.35 -2.04
CA LEU A 171 0.43 -3.87 -2.39
C LEU A 171 -0.66 -3.03 -1.70
N PRO A 172 -1.82 -2.80 -2.32
CA PRO A 172 -2.92 -2.07 -1.69
C PRO A 172 -3.33 -2.63 -0.33
N SER A 173 -3.51 -3.94 -0.21
CA SER A 173 -3.83 -4.58 1.07
C SER A 173 -2.74 -4.40 2.12
N GLN A 174 -1.46 -4.40 1.70
CA GLN A 174 -0.31 -4.20 2.57
C GLN A 174 -0.28 -2.77 3.15
N VAL A 175 -0.63 -1.76 2.35
CA VAL A 175 -0.70 -0.37 2.82
C VAL A 175 -1.70 -0.23 3.96
N LEU A 176 -2.92 -0.76 3.81
CA LEU A 176 -3.94 -0.72 4.87
C LEU A 176 -3.45 -1.40 6.15
N GLU A 177 -2.86 -2.58 6.01
CA GLU A 177 -2.40 -3.37 7.15
C GLU A 177 -1.24 -2.70 7.90
N LEU A 178 -0.28 -2.12 7.17
CA LEU A 178 0.85 -1.39 7.76
C LEU A 178 0.40 -0.09 8.44
N CYS A 179 -0.55 0.64 7.84
CA CYS A 179 -1.14 1.83 8.47
C CYS A 179 -1.86 1.47 9.78
N ALA A 180 -2.62 0.37 9.80
CA ALA A 180 -3.27 -0.12 11.02
C ALA A 180 -2.24 -0.53 12.11
N GLN A 181 -1.03 -0.91 11.73
CA GLN A 181 0.08 -1.22 12.64
C GLN A 181 0.89 0.02 13.08
N GLY A 182 0.54 1.21 12.58
CA GLY A 182 1.15 2.49 12.99
C GLY A 182 2.42 2.87 12.25
N VAL A 183 2.58 2.41 11.01
CA VAL A 183 3.65 2.89 10.10
C VAL A 183 3.44 4.38 9.84
N GLN A 184 4.52 5.16 9.91
CA GLN A 184 4.48 6.62 9.73
C GLN A 184 4.93 7.09 8.35
N GLY A 185 5.49 6.22 7.51
CA GLY A 185 5.93 6.60 6.18
C GLY A 185 6.26 5.40 5.29
N PHE A 186 6.23 5.63 3.99
CA PHE A 186 6.50 4.62 2.97
C PHE A 186 7.60 5.06 2.02
N LEU A 187 8.57 4.17 1.76
CA LEU A 187 9.64 4.34 0.78
C LEU A 187 9.60 3.20 -0.22
N ALA A 188 9.40 3.50 -1.50
CA ALA A 188 9.33 2.48 -2.53
C ALA A 188 10.44 2.63 -3.58
N GLN A 189 11.07 1.52 -3.95
CA GLN A 189 12.04 1.48 -5.04
C GLN A 189 11.38 1.78 -6.38
N GLU A 190 10.21 1.20 -6.61
CA GLU A 190 9.38 1.34 -7.79
C GLU A 190 8.02 1.92 -7.40
N GLY A 191 7.23 2.35 -8.38
CA GLY A 191 5.88 2.83 -8.16
C GLY A 191 5.62 4.14 -8.86
N SER A 192 4.34 4.52 -8.91
CA SER A 192 3.86 5.76 -9.51
C SER A 192 2.81 6.42 -8.63
N ARG A 193 2.57 7.70 -8.85
CA ARG A 193 1.51 8.46 -8.16
C ARG A 193 0.10 7.94 -8.47
N SER A 194 -0.07 7.23 -9.59
CA SER A 194 -1.35 6.68 -10.06
C SER A 194 -1.61 5.23 -9.61
N SER A 195 -0.67 4.58 -8.91
CA SER A 195 -0.90 3.24 -8.39
C SER A 195 -1.97 3.23 -7.28
N HIS A 196 -2.70 2.14 -7.13
CA HIS A 196 -3.71 2.00 -6.07
C HIS A 196 -3.10 2.13 -4.67
N ALA A 197 -1.90 1.59 -4.45
CA ALA A 197 -1.18 1.78 -3.19
C ALA A 197 -0.90 3.26 -2.90
N ALA A 198 -0.49 4.03 -3.93
CA ALA A 198 -0.24 5.46 -3.79
C ALA A 198 -1.53 6.27 -3.50
N ILE A 199 -2.64 5.87 -4.09
CA ILE A 199 -3.95 6.47 -3.80
C ILE A 199 -4.32 6.22 -2.34
N LEU A 200 -4.17 4.99 -1.84
CA LEU A 200 -4.43 4.65 -0.44
C LEU A 200 -3.54 5.43 0.53
N MET A 201 -2.22 5.54 0.25
CA MET A 201 -1.30 6.31 1.09
C MET A 201 -1.75 7.78 1.22
N ARG A 202 -2.22 8.40 0.11
CA ARG A 202 -2.75 9.77 0.15
C ARG A 202 -4.06 9.87 0.93
N MET A 203 -4.98 8.94 0.75
CA MET A 203 -6.27 8.94 1.47
C MET A 203 -6.08 8.75 2.96
N LEU A 204 -5.10 7.93 3.35
CA LEU A 204 -4.73 7.69 4.74
C LEU A 204 -3.86 8.81 5.33
N GLY A 205 -3.42 9.77 4.50
CA GLY A 205 -2.56 10.88 4.94
C GLY A 205 -1.18 10.44 5.44
N VAL A 206 -0.67 9.31 4.95
CA VAL A 206 0.65 8.80 5.36
C VAL A 206 1.70 9.21 4.32
N PRO A 207 2.80 9.90 4.73
CA PRO A 207 3.86 10.35 3.84
C PRO A 207 4.47 9.22 3.03
N ALA A 208 4.72 9.46 1.74
CA ALA A 208 5.30 8.44 0.87
C ALA A 208 6.18 9.02 -0.23
N VAL A 209 7.33 8.38 -0.47
CA VAL A 209 8.23 8.63 -1.58
C VAL A 209 8.41 7.34 -2.37
N SER A 210 8.14 7.39 -3.68
CA SER A 210 8.26 6.25 -4.60
C SER A 210 9.35 6.48 -5.64
N ALA A 211 9.60 5.46 -6.47
CA ALA A 211 10.56 5.53 -7.58
C ALA A 211 11.96 5.96 -7.16
N LEU A 212 12.45 5.48 -6.01
CA LEU A 212 13.83 5.70 -5.54
C LEU A 212 14.88 5.02 -6.42
N GLY A 213 14.47 4.07 -7.28
CA GLY A 213 15.33 3.41 -8.25
C GLY A 213 16.55 2.75 -7.61
N ALA A 214 17.75 2.99 -8.19
CA ALA A 214 18.99 2.43 -7.68
C ALA A 214 19.38 2.96 -6.28
N SER A 215 18.93 4.16 -5.92
CA SER A 215 19.22 4.76 -4.61
C SER A 215 18.58 4.00 -3.45
N PHE A 216 17.53 3.19 -3.71
CA PHE A 216 16.90 2.33 -2.73
C PHE A 216 17.88 1.35 -2.07
N SER A 217 18.92 0.92 -2.80
CA SER A 217 19.94 0.00 -2.27
C SER A 217 20.76 0.56 -1.10
N ARG A 218 20.68 1.88 -0.85
CA ARG A 218 21.32 2.53 0.29
C ARG A 218 20.52 2.37 1.59
N LEU A 219 19.24 1.99 1.50
CA LEU A 219 18.41 1.75 2.67
C LEU A 219 18.74 0.39 3.30
N PHE A 220 18.81 0.35 4.62
CA PHE A 220 18.97 -0.88 5.39
C PHE A 220 18.13 -0.85 6.66
N ASN A 221 17.85 -2.01 7.22
CA ASN A 221 17.06 -2.11 8.44
C ASN A 221 17.70 -1.33 9.59
N GLY A 222 16.91 -0.45 10.21
CA GLY A 222 17.34 0.37 11.34
C GLY A 222 18.06 1.66 10.99
N CYS A 223 18.35 1.97 9.69
CA CYS A 223 18.86 3.30 9.35
C CYS A 223 17.79 4.36 9.63
N THR A 224 18.22 5.49 10.17
CA THR A 224 17.33 6.63 10.43
C THR A 224 17.11 7.41 9.15
N VAL A 225 15.84 7.74 8.86
CA VAL A 225 15.49 8.55 7.68
C VAL A 225 14.53 9.66 8.02
N ILE A 226 14.59 10.72 7.20
CA ILE A 226 13.52 11.70 7.06
C ILE A 226 13.02 11.57 5.64
N ALA A 227 11.74 11.23 5.46
CA ALA A 227 11.08 11.13 4.17
C ALA A 227 10.15 12.33 4.00
N ASP A 228 10.43 13.17 3.03
CA ASP A 228 9.61 14.33 2.66
C ASP A 228 8.71 13.96 1.48
N GLY A 229 7.46 13.67 1.77
CA GLY A 229 6.45 13.30 0.79
C GLY A 229 5.94 14.49 -0.05
N PHE A 230 6.30 15.74 0.30
CA PHE A 230 5.99 16.92 -0.51
C PHE A 230 7.00 17.12 -1.64
N THR A 231 8.29 16.94 -1.34
CA THR A 231 9.38 17.16 -2.30
C THR A 231 9.85 15.89 -3.00
N GLY A 232 9.72 14.75 -2.34
CA GLY A 232 10.27 13.47 -2.77
C GLY A 232 11.72 13.26 -2.31
N ASP A 233 12.21 14.10 -1.43
CA ASP A 233 13.54 13.98 -0.83
C ASP A 233 13.52 12.99 0.34
N VAL A 234 14.57 12.19 0.45
CA VAL A 234 14.79 11.28 1.58
C VAL A 234 16.21 11.49 2.10
N LEU A 235 16.30 11.94 3.34
CA LEU A 235 17.58 12.12 4.04
C LEU A 235 17.90 10.85 4.83
N LEU A 236 19.04 10.23 4.54
CA LEU A 236 19.56 9.09 5.29
C LEU A 236 20.55 9.61 6.33
N ASP A 237 20.46 9.05 7.52
CA ASP A 237 21.26 9.42 8.69
C ASP A 237 21.35 10.95 8.87
N PRO A 238 20.16 11.62 9.03
CA PRO A 238 20.07 13.06 9.09
C PRO A 238 20.87 13.63 10.25
N ASP A 239 21.57 14.74 10.00
CA ASP A 239 22.28 15.50 11.02
C ASP A 239 21.32 16.19 12.02
N ASP A 240 21.85 16.72 13.09
CA ASP A 240 21.04 17.34 14.15
C ASP A 240 20.27 18.56 13.65
N ALA A 241 20.84 19.34 12.73
CA ALA A 241 20.18 20.50 12.15
C ALA A 241 18.97 20.10 11.30
N SER A 242 19.10 19.05 10.49
CA SER A 242 17.99 18.48 9.72
C SER A 242 16.90 17.91 10.64
N ARG A 243 17.31 17.15 11.67
CA ARG A 243 16.38 16.59 12.67
C ARG A 243 15.59 17.69 13.41
N GLU A 244 16.25 18.77 13.78
CA GLU A 244 15.62 19.90 14.46
C GLU A 244 14.63 20.61 13.55
N THR A 245 15.02 20.89 12.30
CA THR A 245 14.17 21.55 11.30
C THR A 245 12.91 20.75 11.01
N TYR A 246 13.04 19.48 10.65
CA TYR A 246 11.89 18.63 10.34
C TYR A 246 11.10 18.25 11.60
N GLY A 247 11.76 18.14 12.76
CA GLY A 247 11.10 17.95 14.04
C GLY A 247 10.24 19.15 14.46
N ALA A 248 10.71 20.37 14.19
CA ALA A 248 9.90 21.59 14.39
C ALA A 248 8.68 21.61 13.47
N PHE A 249 8.85 21.23 12.19
CA PHE A 249 7.75 21.11 11.24
C PHE A 249 6.68 20.12 11.74
N LEU A 250 7.09 18.91 12.15
CA LEU A 250 6.17 17.87 12.64
C LEU A 250 5.43 18.32 13.91
N ARG A 251 6.09 19.04 14.81
CA ARG A 251 5.43 19.60 16.00
C ARG A 251 4.39 20.66 15.63
N ALA A 252 4.69 21.52 14.68
CA ALA A 252 3.76 22.55 14.20
C ALA A 252 2.52 21.89 13.53
N GLU A 253 2.74 20.92 12.65
CA GLU A 253 1.66 20.18 11.97
C GLU A 253 0.76 19.44 12.97
N LYS A 254 1.35 18.80 13.99
CA LYS A 254 0.59 18.15 15.06
C LYS A 254 -0.25 19.14 15.84
N GLY A 255 0.32 20.27 16.21
CA GLY A 255 -0.41 21.35 16.91
C GLY A 255 -1.56 21.92 16.08
N GLU A 256 -1.38 22.07 14.77
CA GLU A 256 -2.43 22.52 13.86
C GLU A 256 -3.56 21.50 13.75
N ARG A 257 -3.25 20.19 13.61
CA ARG A 257 -4.25 19.12 13.64
C ARG A 257 -5.04 19.05 14.95
N GLU A 258 -4.37 19.19 16.08
CA GLU A 258 -5.00 19.22 17.40
C GLU A 258 -5.95 20.43 17.52
N LEU A 259 -5.53 21.61 17.05
CA LEU A 259 -6.36 22.81 17.03
C LEU A 259 -7.60 22.62 16.14
N VAL A 260 -7.44 22.09 14.94
CA VAL A 260 -8.55 21.78 14.03
C VAL A 260 -9.52 20.80 14.69
N GLY A 261 -9.01 19.77 15.37
CA GLY A 261 -9.84 18.83 16.13
C GLY A 261 -10.64 19.50 17.25
N GLN A 262 -10.05 20.46 17.97
CA GLN A 262 -10.75 21.22 19.01
C GLN A 262 -11.81 22.18 18.44
N LEU A 263 -11.59 22.69 17.24
CA LEU A 263 -12.53 23.59 16.56
C LEU A 263 -13.67 22.82 15.87
N SER A 264 -13.49 21.53 15.63
CA SER A 264 -14.51 20.67 15.04
C SER A 264 -15.75 20.60 15.92
N GLY A 265 -16.91 20.93 15.34
CA GLY A 265 -18.19 20.98 16.08
C GLY A 265 -18.49 22.32 16.75
N LEU A 266 -17.57 23.27 16.74
CA LEU A 266 -17.89 24.63 17.19
C LEU A 266 -18.67 25.40 16.12
N PRO A 267 -19.66 26.26 16.55
CA PRO A 267 -20.38 27.07 15.59
C PRO A 267 -19.44 28.07 14.89
N SER A 268 -19.54 28.15 13.57
CA SER A 268 -18.78 29.09 12.74
C SER A 268 -19.26 30.53 13.03
N GLN A 269 -18.67 31.19 14.02
CA GLN A 269 -19.04 32.56 14.43
C GLN A 269 -17.80 33.43 14.56
N THR A 270 -17.94 34.71 14.20
CA THR A 270 -16.94 35.71 14.54
C THR A 270 -16.98 36.03 16.03
N ARG A 271 -15.94 36.67 16.58
CA ARG A 271 -15.93 37.15 17.97
C ARG A 271 -17.12 38.03 18.33
N GLY A 272 -17.73 38.72 17.35
CA GLY A 272 -18.93 39.54 17.52
C GLY A 272 -20.26 38.77 17.41
N GLY A 273 -20.25 37.45 17.38
CA GLY A 273 -21.44 36.59 17.33
C GLY A 273 -22.07 36.46 15.95
N ARG A 274 -21.49 37.02 14.89
CA ARG A 274 -22.02 36.87 13.52
C ARG A 274 -21.69 35.51 12.98
N ARG A 275 -22.71 34.71 12.61
CA ARG A 275 -22.55 33.42 11.92
C ARG A 275 -21.92 33.63 10.54
N VAL A 276 -20.92 32.79 10.21
CA VAL A 276 -20.28 32.71 8.92
C VAL A 276 -20.62 31.34 8.33
N ALA A 277 -21.23 31.34 7.14
CA ALA A 277 -21.46 30.10 6.42
C ALA A 277 -20.13 29.61 5.82
N ILE A 278 -19.67 28.42 6.22
CA ILE A 278 -18.56 27.75 5.58
C ILE A 278 -19.17 26.81 4.54
N LEU A 279 -18.85 27.04 3.26
CA LEU A 279 -19.36 26.24 2.15
C LEU A 279 -18.21 25.42 1.60
N ALA A 280 -18.43 24.10 1.46
CA ALA A 280 -17.55 23.21 0.73
C ALA A 280 -17.98 23.15 -0.75
N GLY A 281 -17.03 23.30 -1.66
CA GLY A 281 -17.28 23.08 -3.09
C GLY A 281 -17.40 21.59 -3.37
N ILE A 282 -18.59 21.09 -3.70
CA ILE A 282 -18.85 19.69 -4.01
C ILE A 282 -18.87 19.53 -5.53
N TRP A 283 -17.94 18.75 -6.06
CA TRP A 283 -17.83 18.49 -7.50
C TRP A 283 -18.70 17.33 -7.98
N ARG A 284 -19.26 16.52 -7.08
CA ARG A 284 -20.12 15.35 -7.40
C ARG A 284 -21.21 15.17 -6.35
N PRO A 285 -22.40 14.63 -6.74
CA PRO A 285 -23.51 14.38 -5.81
C PRO A 285 -23.18 13.46 -4.63
N SER A 286 -22.20 12.56 -4.77
CA SER A 286 -21.73 11.67 -3.72
C SER A 286 -20.99 12.37 -2.56
N GLY A 287 -20.79 13.68 -2.63
CA GLY A 287 -20.23 14.49 -1.55
C GLY A 287 -21.29 15.16 -0.67
N LEU A 288 -22.56 14.79 -0.79
CA LEU A 288 -23.67 15.38 -0.03
C LEU A 288 -23.94 14.69 1.33
N ASP A 289 -23.26 13.59 1.61
CA ASP A 289 -23.41 12.81 2.86
C ASP A 289 -22.36 13.21 3.94
N LEU A 290 -22.05 14.50 4.04
CA LEU A 290 -21.21 15.06 5.09
C LEU A 290 -22.01 15.70 6.21
#